data_62a0b4456e8843c63481db1574d91ed9
#
_entry.id   62a0b4456e8843c63481db1574d91ed9
#
_cell.length_a   1.000
_cell.length_b   1.000
_cell.length_c   1.000
_cell.angle_alpha   90.00
_cell.angle_beta   90.00
_cell.angle_gamma   90.00
#
_symmetry.space_group_name_H-M   'P 1'
#
loop_
_entity.id
_entity.type
_entity.pdbx_description
1 polymer ?
#
loop_
_entity_poly.entity_id
_entity_poly.type
_entity_poly.pdbx_seq_one_letter_code
_entity_poly.pdbx_strand_id
1 'polypeptide(L)'
;MGQKFAAYNDTGKIIGFYDSVDSPIPSGVTAIKITDEQWQTCLSQSGWMVKNGGMVAPPAPTAAQILAQAKSAQITLVTQGYNAATDYVPVTINGTTYQVDNTAGKQALNLSLAITANAMLQSPAWAASTDYAAGAYCSVGGVILFCSASGKSGTSAPTPPTTFGTPVADGTAEWELLGRKVYLQGGSFVYMTPQQIMSAFQQGEIYLHQMSDKLELLNAEIMAATTVSAVQTYTF
;
A
#
# COMPACT_ATOMS: atom_id res chain seq x y z
N MET A 1 24.67 3.00 43.89
CA MET A 1 23.29 2.67 43.43
C MET A 1 22.44 2.39 44.66
N GLY A 2 21.20 2.88 44.65
CA GLY A 2 20.24 2.64 45.74
C GLY A 2 19.69 1.21 45.71
N GLN A 3 19.11 0.78 46.81
CA GLN A 3 18.39 -0.49 46.89
C GLN A 3 17.09 -0.41 46.10
N LYS A 4 16.87 -1.37 45.22
CA LYS A 4 15.64 -1.47 44.39
C LYS A 4 14.50 -2.16 45.16
N PHE A 5 13.28 -1.71 44.90
CA PHE A 5 12.06 -2.25 45.48
C PHE A 5 10.98 -2.40 44.43
N ALA A 6 10.18 -3.47 44.51
CA ALA A 6 8.97 -3.68 43.75
C ALA A 6 7.74 -3.45 44.65
N ALA A 7 6.95 -2.45 44.33
CA ALA A 7 5.67 -2.18 44.95
C ALA A 7 4.58 -3.04 44.34
N TYR A 8 3.67 -3.56 45.14
CA TYR A 8 2.61 -4.46 44.70
C TYR A 8 1.29 -4.22 45.42
N ASN A 9 0.21 -4.59 44.79
CA ASN A 9 -1.12 -4.52 45.35
C ASN A 9 -1.50 -5.82 46.10
N ASP A 10 -2.71 -5.88 46.69
CA ASP A 10 -3.23 -7.02 47.46
C ASP A 10 -3.31 -8.33 46.67
N THR A 11 -3.34 -8.26 45.32
CA THR A 11 -3.28 -9.44 44.46
C THR A 11 -1.86 -9.89 44.11
N GLY A 12 -0.85 -9.17 44.62
CA GLY A 12 0.57 -9.41 44.31
C GLY A 12 1.05 -8.82 42.98
N LYS A 13 0.19 -8.13 42.23
CA LYS A 13 0.59 -7.47 40.99
C LYS A 13 1.53 -6.30 41.27
N ILE A 14 2.67 -6.26 40.56
CA ILE A 14 3.60 -5.13 40.65
C ILE A 14 2.95 -3.89 40.03
N ILE A 15 2.96 -2.80 40.80
CA ILE A 15 2.36 -1.50 40.43
C ILE A 15 3.40 -0.40 40.25
N GLY A 16 4.65 -0.62 40.66
CA GLY A 16 5.73 0.33 40.50
C GLY A 16 7.06 -0.18 41.03
N PHE A 17 8.12 0.53 40.70
CA PHE A 17 9.46 0.28 41.20
C PHE A 17 9.99 1.53 41.90
N TYR A 18 10.76 1.35 42.96
CA TYR A 18 11.35 2.41 43.73
C TYR A 18 12.83 2.15 44.00
N ASP A 19 13.57 3.21 44.28
CA ASP A 19 14.98 3.18 44.64
C ASP A 19 15.18 3.96 45.93
N SER A 20 16.00 3.45 46.86
CA SER A 20 16.21 4.07 48.17
C SER A 20 16.85 5.46 48.12
N VAL A 21 17.48 5.82 46.97
CA VAL A 21 18.19 7.10 46.80
C VAL A 21 17.38 8.02 45.91
N ASP A 22 17.06 7.56 44.70
CA ASP A 22 16.50 8.41 43.63
C ASP A 22 14.96 8.52 43.66
N SER A 23 14.27 7.50 44.21
CA SER A 23 12.80 7.44 44.25
C SER A 23 12.35 6.62 45.46
N PRO A 24 12.37 7.18 46.70
CA PRO A 24 12.02 6.48 47.89
C PRO A 24 10.55 5.99 47.90
N ILE A 25 10.28 4.85 48.58
CA ILE A 25 8.94 4.27 48.67
C ILE A 25 8.03 5.27 49.42
N PRO A 26 6.88 5.68 48.83
CA PRO A 26 5.90 6.52 49.53
C PRO A 26 5.31 5.83 50.77
N SER A 27 4.91 6.62 51.77
CA SER A 27 4.23 6.11 52.96
C SER A 27 2.94 5.36 52.56
N GLY A 28 2.73 4.18 53.10
CA GLY A 28 1.54 3.34 52.86
C GLY A 28 1.65 2.44 51.62
N VAL A 29 2.74 2.49 50.89
CA VAL A 29 2.97 1.57 49.74
C VAL A 29 3.64 0.29 50.21
N THR A 30 3.01 -0.86 49.92
CA THR A 30 3.59 -2.18 50.19
C THR A 30 4.60 -2.54 49.11
N ALA A 31 5.84 -2.84 49.53
CA ALA A 31 6.90 -3.19 48.59
C ALA A 31 7.85 -4.25 49.15
N ILE A 32 8.49 -5.02 48.26
CA ILE A 32 9.58 -5.92 48.62
C ILE A 32 10.90 -5.42 48.05
N LYS A 33 11.97 -5.79 48.72
CA LYS A 33 13.33 -5.57 48.25
C LYS A 33 13.64 -6.54 47.12
N ILE A 34 14.23 -6.01 46.04
CA ILE A 34 14.62 -6.80 44.85
C ILE A 34 16.07 -6.48 44.47
N THR A 35 16.69 -7.38 43.68
CA THR A 35 18.02 -7.14 43.12
C THR A 35 17.94 -6.28 41.85
N ASP A 36 19.06 -5.69 41.46
CA ASP A 36 19.14 -4.93 40.19
C ASP A 36 18.83 -5.85 38.99
N GLU A 37 19.23 -7.12 39.04
CA GLU A 37 18.91 -8.11 38.00
C GLU A 37 17.41 -8.40 37.92
N GLN A 38 16.75 -8.58 39.08
CA GLN A 38 15.29 -8.75 39.14
C GLN A 38 14.56 -7.53 38.63
N TRP A 39 15.03 -6.33 38.96
CA TRP A 39 14.48 -5.09 38.44
C TRP A 39 14.59 -5.01 36.92
N GLN A 40 15.76 -5.26 36.35
CA GLN A 40 15.97 -5.28 34.89
C GLN A 40 15.07 -6.33 34.20
N THR A 41 14.96 -7.52 34.81
CA THR A 41 14.10 -8.58 34.28
C THR A 41 12.63 -8.17 34.25
N CYS A 42 12.15 -7.50 35.31
CA CYS A 42 10.78 -7.00 35.36
C CYS A 42 10.49 -5.87 34.36
N LEU A 43 11.49 -5.06 34.04
CA LEU A 43 11.36 -4.02 32.99
C LEU A 43 11.31 -4.62 31.59
N SER A 44 12.04 -5.70 31.34
CA SER A 44 12.10 -6.38 30.04
C SER A 44 10.94 -7.36 29.81
N GLN A 45 10.37 -7.92 30.87
CA GLN A 45 9.31 -8.92 30.83
C GLN A 45 8.17 -8.54 31.78
N SER A 46 7.01 -8.24 31.25
CA SER A 46 5.81 -7.91 32.05
C SER A 46 5.18 -9.15 32.69
N GLY A 47 4.35 -8.95 33.72
CA GLY A 47 3.56 -10.02 34.33
C GLY A 47 4.20 -10.68 35.57
N TRP A 48 5.36 -10.19 36.02
CA TRP A 48 5.93 -10.60 37.30
C TRP A 48 5.01 -10.21 38.45
N MET A 49 4.97 -11.06 39.48
CA MET A 49 4.12 -10.87 40.66
C MET A 49 4.93 -11.06 41.92
N VAL A 50 4.43 -10.51 43.05
CA VAL A 50 4.93 -10.80 44.39
C VAL A 50 4.01 -11.84 45.05
N LYS A 51 4.56 -12.97 45.47
CA LYS A 51 3.84 -14.00 46.20
C LYS A 51 4.69 -14.52 47.36
N ASN A 52 4.11 -14.62 48.53
CA ASN A 52 4.80 -15.06 49.75
C ASN A 52 6.12 -14.29 50.02
N GLY A 53 6.13 -12.99 49.75
CA GLY A 53 7.30 -12.14 50.00
C GLY A 53 8.44 -12.27 48.99
N GLY A 54 8.23 -13.00 47.89
CA GLY A 54 9.22 -13.20 46.83
C GLY A 54 8.67 -12.84 45.45
N MET A 55 9.59 -12.63 44.51
CA MET A 55 9.28 -12.42 43.08
C MET A 55 8.94 -13.77 42.44
N VAL A 56 7.82 -13.82 41.72
CA VAL A 56 7.36 -14.98 40.93
C VAL A 56 7.24 -14.57 39.50
N ALA A 57 7.90 -15.35 38.64
CA ALA A 57 7.83 -15.14 37.18
C ALA A 57 6.39 -15.37 36.67
N PRO A 58 6.00 -14.67 35.58
CA PRO A 58 4.76 -14.99 34.90
C PRO A 58 4.74 -16.45 34.45
N PRO A 59 3.58 -17.11 34.46
CA PRO A 59 3.48 -18.46 33.96
C PRO A 59 3.93 -18.52 32.49
N ALA A 60 4.60 -19.59 32.11
CA ALA A 60 4.98 -19.80 30.71
C ALA A 60 3.72 -19.73 29.82
N PRO A 61 3.80 -19.14 28.62
CA PRO A 61 2.67 -19.11 27.70
C PRO A 61 2.18 -20.53 27.40
N THR A 62 0.89 -20.73 27.40
CA THR A 62 0.26 -21.99 27.00
C THR A 62 0.48 -22.26 25.52
N ALA A 63 0.39 -23.52 25.08
CA ALA A 63 0.46 -23.87 23.67
C ALA A 63 -0.56 -23.11 22.82
N ALA A 64 -1.76 -22.86 23.36
CA ALA A 64 -2.78 -22.06 22.69
C ALA A 64 -2.37 -20.58 22.53
N GLN A 65 -1.72 -20.00 23.54
CA GLN A 65 -1.22 -18.63 23.45
C GLN A 65 -0.05 -18.51 22.45
N ILE A 66 0.84 -19.48 22.45
CA ILE A 66 1.96 -19.54 21.48
C ILE A 66 1.42 -19.64 20.05
N LEU A 67 0.43 -20.51 19.83
CA LEU A 67 -0.21 -20.67 18.52
C LEU A 67 -0.93 -19.37 18.10
N ALA A 68 -1.65 -18.71 19.00
CA ALA A 68 -2.33 -17.45 18.71
C ALA A 68 -1.33 -16.33 18.34
N GLN A 69 -0.22 -16.24 19.06
CA GLN A 69 0.87 -15.29 18.74
C GLN A 69 1.49 -15.57 17.37
N ALA A 70 1.75 -16.85 17.05
CA ALA A 70 2.29 -17.24 15.75
C ALA A 70 1.33 -16.88 14.62
N LYS A 71 0.01 -17.10 14.77
CA LYS A 71 -1.02 -16.70 13.80
C LYS A 71 -1.02 -15.19 13.58
N SER A 72 -1.03 -14.41 14.64
CA SER A 72 -1.02 -12.94 14.54
C SER A 72 0.25 -12.43 13.84
N ALA A 73 1.41 -12.98 14.18
CA ALA A 73 2.67 -12.62 13.53
C ALA A 73 2.66 -12.97 12.03
N GLN A 74 2.16 -14.15 11.67
CA GLN A 74 2.11 -14.59 10.28
C GLN A 74 1.12 -13.79 9.43
N ILE A 75 -0.07 -13.43 9.98
CA ILE A 75 -1.01 -12.52 9.34
C ILE A 75 -0.34 -11.17 9.04
N THR A 76 0.46 -10.65 9.96
CA THR A 76 1.23 -9.42 9.73
C THR A 76 2.21 -9.57 8.56
N LEU A 77 2.93 -10.69 8.48
CA LEU A 77 3.90 -10.95 7.40
C LEU A 77 3.22 -11.10 6.03
N VAL A 78 2.12 -11.84 5.93
CA VAL A 78 1.40 -11.98 4.65
C VAL A 78 0.74 -10.66 4.23
N THR A 79 0.28 -9.84 5.18
CA THR A 79 -0.23 -8.49 4.90
C THR A 79 0.87 -7.56 4.37
N GLN A 80 2.07 -7.63 4.93
CA GLN A 80 3.23 -6.89 4.40
C GLN A 80 3.59 -7.33 2.98
N GLY A 81 3.58 -8.65 2.72
CA GLY A 81 3.78 -9.20 1.37
C GLY A 81 2.72 -8.73 0.38
N TYR A 82 1.45 -8.70 0.77
CA TYR A 82 0.36 -8.13 -0.02
C TYR A 82 0.60 -6.66 -0.36
N ASN A 83 0.93 -5.83 0.63
CA ASN A 83 1.19 -4.41 0.40
C ASN A 83 2.35 -4.22 -0.59
N ALA A 84 3.45 -4.96 -0.40
CA ALA A 84 4.59 -4.91 -1.32
C ALA A 84 4.23 -5.35 -2.75
N ALA A 85 3.38 -6.37 -2.90
CA ALA A 85 2.94 -6.84 -4.22
C ALA A 85 1.98 -5.87 -4.91
N THR A 86 1.21 -5.08 -4.15
CA THR A 86 0.22 -4.13 -4.69
C THR A 86 0.75 -2.72 -4.87
N ASP A 87 1.93 -2.41 -4.36
CA ASP A 87 2.59 -1.12 -4.58
C ASP A 87 2.97 -0.88 -6.06
N TYR A 88 3.21 -1.96 -6.82
CA TYR A 88 3.55 -1.90 -8.23
C TYR A 88 2.71 -2.91 -9.01
N VAL A 89 1.86 -2.40 -9.89
CA VAL A 89 0.90 -3.21 -10.63
C VAL A 89 1.44 -3.53 -12.02
N PRO A 90 1.61 -4.81 -12.39
CA PRO A 90 2.03 -5.20 -13.71
C PRO A 90 0.91 -4.96 -14.74
N VAL A 91 1.19 -4.18 -15.78
CA VAL A 91 0.29 -3.98 -16.92
C VAL A 91 1.03 -4.19 -18.23
N THR A 92 0.40 -4.84 -19.20
CA THR A 92 1.01 -5.10 -20.51
C THR A 92 0.34 -4.25 -21.58
N ILE A 93 1.12 -3.38 -22.21
CA ILE A 93 0.70 -2.49 -23.29
C ILE A 93 1.56 -2.75 -24.51
N ASN A 94 0.95 -3.09 -25.64
CA ASN A 94 1.65 -3.39 -26.89
C ASN A 94 2.77 -4.43 -26.73
N GLY A 95 2.56 -5.45 -25.91
CA GLY A 95 3.53 -6.52 -25.65
C GLY A 95 4.64 -6.17 -24.67
N THR A 96 4.68 -4.95 -24.12
CA THR A 96 5.63 -4.53 -23.10
C THR A 96 4.95 -4.48 -21.74
N THR A 97 5.52 -5.15 -20.73
CA THR A 97 5.01 -5.12 -19.37
C THR A 97 5.68 -3.99 -18.59
N TYR A 98 4.85 -3.15 -17.98
CA TYR A 98 5.24 -2.04 -17.12
C TYR A 98 4.82 -2.33 -15.68
N GLN A 99 5.64 -1.90 -14.72
CA GLN A 99 5.29 -1.89 -13.30
C GLN A 99 4.77 -0.51 -12.94
N VAL A 100 3.44 -0.33 -12.99
CA VAL A 100 2.79 0.95 -12.70
C VAL A 100 2.85 1.21 -11.20
N ASP A 101 3.32 2.40 -10.83
CA ASP A 101 3.40 2.85 -9.44
C ASP A 101 1.97 3.04 -8.88
N ASN A 102 1.59 2.17 -7.95
CA ASN A 102 0.31 2.17 -7.25
C ASN A 102 0.46 2.42 -5.74
N THR A 103 1.61 2.95 -5.32
CA THR A 103 1.83 3.35 -3.93
C THR A 103 0.76 4.36 -3.48
N ALA A 104 0.53 4.49 -2.18
CA ALA A 104 -0.52 5.34 -1.61
C ALA A 104 -0.52 6.77 -2.17
N GLY A 105 0.66 7.32 -2.51
CA GLY A 105 0.80 8.64 -3.12
C GLY A 105 0.40 8.71 -4.61
N LYS A 106 0.20 7.56 -5.28
CA LYS A 106 -0.13 7.49 -6.71
C LYS A 106 -1.51 6.93 -7.01
N GLN A 107 -2.16 6.25 -6.09
CA GLN A 107 -3.48 5.64 -6.29
C GLN A 107 -4.54 6.65 -6.76
N ALA A 108 -4.63 7.80 -6.08
CA ALA A 108 -5.57 8.86 -6.47
C ALA A 108 -5.25 9.44 -7.86
N LEU A 109 -3.97 9.55 -8.21
CA LEU A 109 -3.54 10.00 -9.53
C LEU A 109 -3.93 8.98 -10.62
N ASN A 110 -3.70 7.69 -10.38
CA ASN A 110 -4.07 6.63 -11.32
C ASN A 110 -5.57 6.60 -11.58
N LEU A 111 -6.39 6.71 -10.53
CA LEU A 111 -7.84 6.81 -10.66
C LEU A 111 -8.25 8.06 -11.45
N SER A 112 -7.66 9.22 -11.16
CA SER A 112 -7.91 10.47 -11.90
C SER A 112 -7.53 10.34 -13.38
N LEU A 113 -6.41 9.67 -13.68
CA LEU A 113 -5.99 9.39 -15.05
C LEU A 113 -7.00 8.51 -15.77
N ALA A 114 -7.52 7.44 -15.13
CA ALA A 114 -8.51 6.55 -15.72
C ALA A 114 -9.84 7.28 -15.99
N ILE A 115 -10.33 8.08 -15.04
CA ILE A 115 -11.55 8.90 -15.21
C ILE A 115 -11.37 9.88 -16.38
N THR A 116 -10.23 10.56 -16.43
CA THR A 116 -9.93 11.53 -17.51
C THR A 116 -9.80 10.82 -18.86
N ALA A 117 -9.11 9.69 -18.93
CA ALA A 117 -8.98 8.89 -20.13
C ALA A 117 -10.35 8.42 -20.65
N ASN A 118 -11.22 7.91 -19.77
CA ASN A 118 -12.56 7.51 -20.12
C ASN A 118 -13.39 8.67 -20.71
N ALA A 119 -13.30 9.87 -20.12
CA ALA A 119 -13.96 11.06 -20.64
C ALA A 119 -13.42 11.46 -22.04
N MET A 120 -12.11 11.35 -22.26
CA MET A 120 -11.47 11.64 -23.54
C MET A 120 -11.90 10.65 -24.64
N LEU A 121 -12.17 9.39 -24.29
CA LEU A 121 -12.68 8.39 -25.24
C LEU A 121 -14.07 8.73 -25.79
N GLN A 122 -14.79 9.65 -25.15
CA GLN A 122 -16.08 10.17 -25.60
C GLN A 122 -15.92 11.40 -26.51
N SER A 123 -14.69 11.76 -26.92
CA SER A 123 -14.45 12.90 -27.82
C SER A 123 -15.19 12.71 -29.15
N PRO A 124 -15.72 13.79 -29.75
CA PRO A 124 -16.43 13.69 -31.02
C PRO A 124 -15.52 13.14 -32.11
N ALA A 125 -16.11 12.49 -33.10
CA ALA A 125 -15.38 12.12 -34.31
C ALA A 125 -14.86 13.39 -35.02
N TRP A 126 -13.69 13.28 -35.61
CA TRP A 126 -13.16 14.32 -36.47
C TRP A 126 -14.17 14.66 -37.58
N ALA A 127 -14.30 15.93 -37.90
CA ALA A 127 -15.17 16.42 -38.96
C ALA A 127 -14.38 17.25 -39.98
N ALA A 128 -14.70 17.05 -41.26
CA ALA A 128 -14.06 17.78 -42.38
C ALA A 128 -14.45 19.27 -42.37
N SER A 129 -13.52 20.12 -42.81
CA SER A 129 -13.73 21.55 -43.02
C SER A 129 -14.32 22.27 -41.79
N THR A 130 -13.97 21.82 -40.60
CA THR A 130 -14.46 22.28 -39.32
C THR A 130 -13.38 23.08 -38.60
N ASP A 131 -13.77 24.21 -37.94
CA ASP A 131 -12.83 25.00 -37.17
C ASP A 131 -12.64 24.38 -35.80
N TYR A 132 -11.38 24.12 -35.42
CA TYR A 132 -10.98 23.58 -34.14
C TYR A 132 -10.15 24.60 -33.35
N ALA A 133 -10.47 24.76 -32.09
CA ALA A 133 -9.67 25.56 -31.18
C ALA A 133 -8.47 24.75 -30.66
N ALA A 134 -7.36 25.43 -30.37
CA ALA A 134 -6.25 24.79 -29.64
C ALA A 134 -6.76 24.23 -28.30
N GLY A 135 -6.36 23.02 -27.96
CA GLY A 135 -6.85 22.31 -26.79
C GLY A 135 -8.10 21.45 -27.03
N ALA A 136 -8.74 21.52 -28.22
CA ALA A 136 -9.84 20.64 -28.58
C ALA A 136 -9.38 19.18 -28.76
N TYR A 137 -10.31 18.24 -28.58
CA TYR A 137 -10.10 16.82 -28.80
C TYR A 137 -11.04 16.31 -29.88
N CYS A 138 -10.54 15.37 -30.70
CA CYS A 138 -11.37 14.60 -31.61
C CYS A 138 -10.86 13.16 -31.73
N SER A 139 -11.66 12.28 -32.31
CA SER A 139 -11.25 10.91 -32.59
C SER A 139 -11.13 10.65 -34.11
N VAL A 140 -10.05 9.97 -34.49
CA VAL A 140 -9.81 9.52 -35.85
C VAL A 140 -9.47 8.01 -35.80
N GLY A 141 -10.34 7.17 -36.34
CA GLY A 141 -10.14 5.73 -36.33
C GLY A 141 -10.01 5.14 -34.93
N GLY A 142 -10.63 5.75 -33.93
CA GLY A 142 -10.53 5.35 -32.52
C GLY A 142 -9.32 5.93 -31.77
N VAL A 143 -8.41 6.63 -32.46
CA VAL A 143 -7.29 7.33 -31.83
C VAL A 143 -7.74 8.73 -31.40
N ILE A 144 -7.46 9.13 -30.17
CA ILE A 144 -7.78 10.46 -29.67
C ILE A 144 -6.64 11.41 -29.99
N LEU A 145 -6.97 12.48 -30.68
CA LEU A 145 -6.07 13.55 -31.06
C LEU A 145 -6.35 14.82 -30.23
N PHE A 146 -5.30 15.56 -30.01
CA PHE A 146 -5.30 16.86 -29.34
C PHE A 146 -4.93 17.94 -30.36
N CYS A 147 -5.75 18.98 -30.51
CA CYS A 147 -5.46 20.11 -31.38
C CYS A 147 -4.35 20.97 -30.76
N SER A 148 -3.15 20.89 -31.29
CA SER A 148 -1.98 21.66 -30.79
C SER A 148 -1.95 23.09 -31.38
N ALA A 149 -2.43 23.26 -32.60
CA ALA A 149 -2.61 24.59 -33.21
C ALA A 149 -4.03 24.73 -33.77
N SER A 150 -4.71 25.83 -33.41
CA SER A 150 -6.06 26.13 -33.88
C SER A 150 -6.09 26.35 -35.39
N GLY A 151 -7.15 25.90 -36.02
CA GLY A 151 -7.35 26.08 -37.45
C GLY A 151 -8.52 25.29 -37.99
N LYS A 152 -8.69 25.35 -39.29
CA LYS A 152 -9.72 24.61 -40.02
C LYS A 152 -9.15 23.28 -40.52
N SER A 153 -9.84 22.18 -40.18
CA SER A 153 -9.49 20.85 -40.66
C SER A 153 -9.56 20.73 -42.18
N GLY A 154 -8.83 19.78 -42.73
CA GLY A 154 -8.87 19.44 -44.15
C GLY A 154 -10.21 18.83 -44.59
N THR A 155 -10.26 18.34 -45.81
CA THR A 155 -11.44 17.67 -46.38
C THR A 155 -11.43 16.15 -46.13
N SER A 156 -10.30 15.60 -45.72
CA SER A 156 -10.11 14.19 -45.35
C SER A 156 -9.44 14.09 -43.99
N ALA A 157 -9.82 13.07 -43.20
CA ALA A 157 -9.24 12.87 -41.88
C ALA A 157 -7.72 12.69 -41.97
N PRO A 158 -6.96 13.31 -41.05
CA PRO A 158 -5.51 13.13 -40.99
C PRO A 158 -5.14 11.69 -40.62
N THR A 159 -3.98 11.23 -41.04
CA THR A 159 -3.40 10.02 -40.49
C THR A 159 -2.94 10.32 -39.07
N PRO A 160 -3.46 9.62 -38.04
CA PRO A 160 -3.04 9.84 -36.64
C PRO A 160 -1.52 9.69 -36.48
N PRO A 161 -0.84 10.63 -35.78
CA PRO A 161 0.56 10.46 -35.47
C PRO A 161 0.76 9.25 -34.55
N THR A 162 1.89 8.57 -34.69
CA THR A 162 2.26 7.39 -33.87
C THR A 162 3.23 7.74 -32.74
N THR A 163 3.75 8.98 -32.76
CA THR A 163 4.74 9.47 -31.76
C THR A 163 4.16 10.66 -31.01
N PHE A 164 4.26 10.64 -29.70
CA PHE A 164 3.84 11.75 -28.85
C PHE A 164 4.67 13.02 -29.11
N GLY A 165 4.01 14.18 -29.10
CA GLY A 165 4.66 15.46 -29.30
C GLY A 165 5.11 15.73 -30.73
N THR A 166 4.66 14.93 -31.72
CA THR A 166 4.91 15.15 -33.15
C THR A 166 3.60 15.57 -33.80
N PRO A 167 3.42 16.85 -34.16
CA PRO A 167 2.19 17.32 -34.78
C PRO A 167 2.07 16.83 -36.23
N VAL A 168 0.82 16.66 -36.66
CA VAL A 168 0.44 16.37 -38.06
C VAL A 168 -0.51 17.49 -38.51
N ALA A 169 -0.18 18.07 -39.66
CA ALA A 169 -1.00 19.12 -40.27
C ALA A 169 -2.29 18.54 -40.87
N ASP A 170 -3.39 19.28 -40.74
CA ASP A 170 -4.71 18.95 -41.27
C ASP A 170 -5.45 20.24 -41.65
N GLY A 171 -5.35 20.63 -42.89
CA GLY A 171 -5.75 21.95 -43.36
C GLY A 171 -4.86 23.04 -42.73
N THR A 172 -5.45 23.90 -41.89
CA THR A 172 -4.70 24.91 -41.11
C THR A 172 -4.61 24.54 -39.61
N ALA A 173 -5.22 23.43 -39.20
CA ALA A 173 -5.11 22.91 -37.85
C ALA A 173 -3.90 21.93 -37.75
N GLU A 174 -3.41 21.74 -36.51
CA GLU A 174 -2.40 20.75 -36.22
C GLU A 174 -2.87 19.82 -35.10
N TRP A 175 -2.58 18.54 -35.23
CA TRP A 175 -2.99 17.49 -34.32
C TRP A 175 -1.80 16.72 -33.76
N GLU A 176 -1.83 16.46 -32.48
CA GLU A 176 -0.88 15.56 -31.83
C GLU A 176 -1.59 14.35 -31.24
N LEU A 177 -0.85 13.24 -31.11
CA LEU A 177 -1.32 12.08 -30.38
C LEU A 177 -1.48 12.45 -28.90
N LEU A 178 -2.70 12.28 -28.39
CA LEU A 178 -2.96 12.55 -26.98
C LEU A 178 -2.28 11.50 -26.11
N GLY A 179 -1.39 11.93 -25.22
CA GLY A 179 -0.70 11.11 -24.24
C GLY A 179 -0.72 11.71 -22.84
N ARG A 180 -0.77 10.85 -21.85
CA ARG A 180 -0.64 11.21 -20.43
C ARG A 180 0.49 10.42 -19.80
N LYS A 181 1.18 11.04 -18.85
CA LYS A 181 2.24 10.40 -18.09
C LYS A 181 1.64 9.40 -17.11
N VAL A 182 2.10 8.16 -17.19
CA VAL A 182 1.85 7.10 -16.19
C VAL A 182 3.17 6.82 -15.48
N TYR A 183 3.16 6.92 -14.17
CA TYR A 183 4.37 6.72 -13.37
C TYR A 183 4.62 5.23 -13.15
N LEU A 184 5.89 4.86 -13.16
CA LEU A 184 6.36 3.49 -13.04
C LEU A 184 7.22 3.34 -11.77
N GLN A 185 7.48 2.10 -11.40
CA GLN A 185 8.46 1.76 -10.37
C GLN A 185 9.78 2.50 -10.59
N GLY A 186 10.37 3.00 -9.51
CA GLY A 186 11.64 3.74 -9.56
C GLY A 186 11.52 5.21 -10.02
N GLY A 187 10.28 5.75 -10.10
CA GLY A 187 10.04 7.16 -10.41
C GLY A 187 10.15 7.54 -11.88
N SER A 188 10.36 6.56 -12.78
CA SER A 188 10.27 6.76 -14.21
C SER A 188 8.81 6.94 -14.65
N PHE A 189 8.59 7.25 -15.92
CA PHE A 189 7.25 7.35 -16.48
C PHE A 189 7.24 6.91 -17.95
N VAL A 190 6.04 6.60 -18.44
CA VAL A 190 5.74 6.36 -19.84
C VAL A 190 4.54 7.20 -20.26
N TYR A 191 4.52 7.64 -21.53
CA TYR A 191 3.29 8.22 -22.08
C TYR A 191 2.37 7.12 -22.58
N MET A 192 1.10 7.20 -22.23
CA MET A 192 0.05 6.29 -22.68
C MET A 192 -1.12 7.07 -23.28
N THR A 193 -1.70 6.54 -24.34
CA THR A 193 -2.95 7.05 -24.89
C THR A 193 -4.12 6.79 -23.94
N PRO A 194 -5.27 7.47 -24.09
CA PRO A 194 -6.47 7.18 -23.29
C PRO A 194 -6.89 5.70 -23.35
N GLN A 195 -6.81 5.05 -24.51
CA GLN A 195 -7.11 3.63 -24.67
C GLN A 195 -6.15 2.74 -23.84
N GLN A 196 -4.84 3.05 -23.92
CA GLN A 196 -3.81 2.33 -23.17
C GLN A 196 -3.97 2.51 -21.64
N ILE A 197 -4.33 3.72 -21.19
CA ILE A 197 -4.62 4.01 -19.77
C ILE A 197 -5.82 3.19 -19.31
N MET A 198 -6.91 3.13 -20.08
CA MET A 198 -8.08 2.32 -19.72
C MET A 198 -7.75 0.83 -19.69
N SER A 199 -6.97 0.33 -20.65
CA SER A 199 -6.49 -1.06 -20.65
C SER A 199 -5.60 -1.34 -19.44
N ALA A 200 -4.69 -0.44 -19.10
CA ALA A 200 -3.83 -0.57 -17.92
C ALA A 200 -4.64 -0.58 -16.63
N PHE A 201 -5.64 0.30 -16.51
CA PHE A 201 -6.52 0.37 -15.36
C PHE A 201 -7.30 -0.94 -15.18
N GLN A 202 -7.91 -1.48 -16.25
CA GLN A 202 -8.64 -2.76 -16.18
C GLN A 202 -7.73 -3.93 -15.77
N GLN A 203 -6.51 -4.00 -16.31
CA GLN A 203 -5.53 -5.02 -15.89
C GLN A 203 -5.15 -4.85 -14.42
N GLY A 204 -4.98 -3.61 -13.99
CA GLY A 204 -4.67 -3.27 -12.60
C GLY A 204 -5.77 -3.72 -11.64
N GLU A 205 -7.02 -3.45 -11.95
CA GLU A 205 -8.18 -3.89 -11.15
C GLU A 205 -8.23 -5.41 -11.01
N ILE A 206 -8.04 -6.15 -12.12
CA ILE A 206 -8.00 -7.61 -12.09
C ILE A 206 -6.87 -8.11 -11.20
N TYR A 207 -5.67 -7.55 -11.34
CA TYR A 207 -4.51 -7.92 -10.53
C TYR A 207 -4.75 -7.66 -9.03
N LEU A 208 -5.25 -6.48 -8.67
CA LEU A 208 -5.51 -6.11 -7.29
C LEU A 208 -6.58 -7.00 -6.64
N HIS A 209 -7.64 -7.38 -7.38
CA HIS A 209 -8.63 -8.34 -6.90
C HIS A 209 -7.99 -9.72 -6.64
N GLN A 210 -7.18 -10.23 -7.56
CA GLN A 210 -6.47 -11.50 -7.38
C GLN A 210 -5.56 -11.49 -6.15
N MET A 211 -4.86 -10.37 -5.89
CA MET A 211 -4.01 -10.22 -4.70
C MET A 211 -4.84 -10.17 -3.42
N SER A 212 -6.01 -9.50 -3.45
CA SER A 212 -6.95 -9.46 -2.32
C SER A 212 -7.50 -10.85 -2.00
N ASP A 213 -7.97 -11.59 -3.01
CA ASP A 213 -8.48 -12.95 -2.84
C ASP A 213 -7.40 -13.87 -2.26
N LYS A 214 -6.15 -13.74 -2.74
CA LYS A 214 -5.02 -14.49 -2.19
C LYS A 214 -4.78 -14.16 -0.72
N LEU A 215 -4.84 -12.89 -0.33
CA LEU A 215 -4.67 -12.47 1.08
C LEU A 215 -5.79 -13.06 1.96
N GLU A 216 -7.03 -12.99 1.51
CA GLU A 216 -8.18 -13.56 2.25
C GLU A 216 -8.03 -15.07 2.44
N LEU A 217 -7.65 -15.80 1.40
CA LEU A 217 -7.39 -17.23 1.47
C LEU A 217 -6.27 -17.56 2.48
N LEU A 218 -5.12 -16.87 2.39
CA LEU A 218 -4.01 -17.09 3.31
C LEU A 218 -4.39 -16.79 4.76
N ASN A 219 -5.15 -15.73 5.02
CA ASN A 219 -5.64 -15.42 6.35
C ASN A 219 -6.57 -16.52 6.89
N ALA A 220 -7.47 -17.05 6.07
CA ALA A 220 -8.36 -18.15 6.45
C ALA A 220 -7.57 -19.43 6.79
N GLU A 221 -6.58 -19.78 5.97
CA GLU A 221 -5.70 -20.94 6.18
C GLU A 221 -4.84 -20.80 7.45
N ILE A 222 -4.24 -19.62 7.69
CA ILE A 222 -3.50 -19.31 8.92
C ILE A 222 -4.43 -19.47 10.14
N MET A 223 -5.65 -18.96 10.07
CA MET A 223 -6.61 -19.07 11.16
C MET A 223 -7.07 -20.52 11.40
N ALA A 224 -7.17 -21.33 10.37
CA ALA A 224 -7.52 -22.76 10.46
C ALA A 224 -6.37 -23.64 10.96
N ALA A 225 -5.12 -23.21 10.82
CA ALA A 225 -3.94 -23.99 11.23
C ALA A 225 -3.97 -24.33 12.72
N THR A 226 -3.57 -25.57 13.07
CA THR A 226 -3.60 -26.10 14.44
C THR A 226 -2.23 -26.18 15.10
N THR A 227 -1.15 -25.94 14.37
CA THR A 227 0.22 -25.96 14.86
C THR A 227 1.01 -24.74 14.43
N VAL A 228 1.99 -24.35 15.24
CA VAL A 228 2.90 -23.23 14.92
C VAL A 228 3.67 -23.51 13.62
N SER A 229 4.13 -24.73 13.43
CA SER A 229 4.87 -25.13 12.22
C SER A 229 4.02 -24.96 10.96
N ALA A 230 2.74 -25.35 10.99
CA ALA A 230 1.83 -25.13 9.86
C ALA A 230 1.60 -23.64 9.59
N VAL A 231 1.42 -22.81 10.64
CA VAL A 231 1.25 -21.36 10.51
C VAL A 231 2.44 -20.73 9.77
N GLN A 232 3.66 -21.12 10.06
CA GLN A 232 4.89 -20.54 9.52
C GLN A 232 5.16 -20.90 8.05
N THR A 233 4.40 -21.82 7.45
CA THR A 233 4.58 -22.19 6.03
C THR A 233 3.90 -21.22 5.05
N TYR A 234 2.96 -20.40 5.52
CA TYR A 234 2.20 -19.49 4.66
C TYR A 234 3.02 -18.26 4.29
N THR A 235 3.11 -17.96 2.99
CA THR A 235 3.80 -16.77 2.46
C THR A 235 2.95 -16.10 1.41
N PHE A 236 3.00 -14.80 1.34
CA PHE A 236 2.31 -14.03 0.28
C PHE A 236 3.05 -14.09 -1.05
#